data_fc482fdd3ce7419fec437305e3c54a8f
#
_entry.id   fc482fdd3ce7419fec437305e3c54a8f
#
_cell.length_a   1.000
_cell.length_b   1.000
_cell.length_c   1.000
_cell.angle_alpha   90.00
_cell.angle_beta   90.00
_cell.angle_gamma   90.00
#
_symmetry.space_group_name_H-M   'P 1'
#
loop_
_entity.id
_entity.type
_entity.pdbx_description
1 polymer ?
#
loop_
_entity_poly.entity_id
_entity_poly.type
_entity_poly.pdbx_seq_one_letter_code
_entity_poly.pdbx_strand_id
1 'polypeptide(L)'
;MTHLPHWWQNGVIYQIYPKSFQDTTGSGTGDLRGVIQRLDYLHKLGVDAVWLTPFYVSPQVDNGYDVANYTAIDPTYGTLDDFDELVTQAKSRGIRIILDMVFNHTSTQHAWFREALNKESPYRQFYIWRDGEPETPPNNWRSKFGGSAWRWHAESEQYYLHLFAPEQADLNWENPAVRAELKKVCEFWADRGVDGLRLDVVNLISKDPRYPEDLDGDGRRFYTDGPRAHEFLHEMNRDVFTPRGLMTVGEMSSTSLEHCQRYAALTGSELSMTFNFHHLKVDYPGGEKWTLAKPDFVALKTLFRHWQQGMHNVAWNALFWCNHDQPRIVSRFGDEGEYRVPAAKMLAMVLHGMQGTPYIYQGEEIGMTNPHFTRITDYRDVESLNMFAELRNDGRDADELLAILASKSRDNSRTPMQWTNGDNAGFTAGEPWIGLGDNYQEINVEAALADESSVFYTYQKLIALRKQEAVLTWGDYQDLLPNSPVLWCYRREWKGQTLLVIANLSRETQPWQPGKMLGNWQLVMHNYEEASPQPCAMTLRPFEAVWWLQK
;
A
#
# COMPACT_ATOMS: atom_id res chain seq x y z
N MET A 1 0.20 11.04 -32.91
CA MET A 1 -0.57 9.84 -32.59
C MET A 1 -1.00 9.98 -31.13
N THR A 2 -2.30 9.99 -30.85
CA THR A 2 -2.82 9.92 -29.50
C THR A 2 -2.59 8.48 -29.01
N HIS A 3 -1.54 8.26 -28.21
CA HIS A 3 -1.39 6.98 -27.52
C HIS A 3 -2.60 6.81 -26.60
N LEU A 4 -3.35 5.74 -26.81
CA LEU A 4 -4.36 5.32 -25.84
C LEU A 4 -3.62 4.92 -24.55
N PRO A 5 -4.09 5.33 -23.38
CA PRO A 5 -3.46 4.95 -22.13
C PRO A 5 -3.58 3.44 -21.91
N HIS A 6 -2.60 2.84 -21.27
CA HIS A 6 -2.81 1.55 -20.64
C HIS A 6 -3.94 1.67 -19.61
N TRP A 7 -4.69 0.60 -19.38
CA TRP A 7 -5.85 0.63 -18.47
C TRP A 7 -5.51 1.15 -17.08
N TRP A 8 -4.30 0.94 -16.59
CA TRP A 8 -3.86 1.40 -15.25
C TRP A 8 -3.47 2.89 -15.22
N GLN A 9 -3.19 3.52 -16.35
CA GLN A 9 -2.75 4.91 -16.36
C GLN A 9 -3.89 5.89 -16.06
N ASN A 10 -5.10 5.58 -16.49
CA ASN A 10 -6.31 6.33 -16.13
C ASN A 10 -7.26 5.56 -15.21
N GLY A 11 -6.87 4.35 -14.81
CA GLY A 11 -7.63 3.50 -13.89
C GLY A 11 -7.34 3.79 -12.42
N VAL A 12 -8.15 3.17 -11.56
CA VAL A 12 -8.01 3.19 -10.11
C VAL A 12 -8.09 1.77 -9.58
N ILE A 13 -7.22 1.44 -8.65
CA ILE A 13 -7.10 0.10 -8.06
C ILE A 13 -7.58 0.16 -6.60
N TYR A 14 -8.38 -0.81 -6.21
CA TYR A 14 -8.87 -0.97 -4.84
C TYR A 14 -8.09 -2.11 -4.16
N GLN A 15 -7.53 -1.84 -2.99
CA GLN A 15 -6.84 -2.86 -2.22
C GLN A 15 -7.81 -3.52 -1.24
N ILE A 16 -7.87 -4.84 -1.32
CA ILE A 16 -8.60 -5.70 -0.37
C ILE A 16 -7.60 -6.41 0.53
N TYR A 17 -7.84 -6.31 1.84
CA TYR A 17 -7.22 -7.15 2.86
C TYR A 17 -8.21 -8.29 3.18
N PRO A 18 -8.08 -9.48 2.55
CA PRO A 18 -9.13 -10.51 2.57
C PRO A 18 -9.52 -10.93 3.96
N LYS A 19 -8.56 -11.01 4.88
CA LYS A 19 -8.77 -11.39 6.28
C LYS A 19 -9.80 -10.53 7.01
N SER A 20 -9.95 -9.26 6.59
CA SER A 20 -10.82 -8.27 7.22
C SER A 20 -11.84 -7.65 6.27
N PHE A 21 -12.16 -8.30 5.14
CA PHE A 21 -13.10 -7.73 4.18
C PHE A 21 -14.54 -8.21 4.38
N GLN A 22 -14.80 -9.51 4.21
CA GLN A 22 -16.09 -10.12 4.45
C GLN A 22 -15.94 -11.61 4.75
N ASP A 23 -16.46 -12.05 5.87
CA ASP A 23 -16.54 -13.46 6.28
C ASP A 23 -17.91 -14.06 5.90
N THR A 24 -17.91 -15.20 5.21
CA THR A 24 -19.11 -15.92 4.80
C THR A 24 -19.35 -17.20 5.59
N THR A 25 -18.39 -17.63 6.42
CA THR A 25 -18.43 -18.92 7.13
C THR A 25 -18.71 -18.80 8.63
N GLY A 26 -18.63 -17.58 9.18
CA GLY A 26 -18.72 -17.34 10.62
C GLY A 26 -17.44 -17.67 11.39
N SER A 27 -16.31 -17.82 10.69
CA SER A 27 -15.02 -18.12 11.30
C SER A 27 -14.39 -16.91 12.03
N GLY A 28 -14.86 -15.71 11.77
CA GLY A 28 -14.27 -14.45 12.22
C GLY A 28 -13.19 -13.92 11.30
N THR A 29 -12.85 -14.63 10.24
CA THR A 29 -11.85 -14.27 9.24
C THR A 29 -12.53 -14.15 7.87
N GLY A 30 -12.27 -13.07 7.14
CA GLY A 30 -12.76 -12.86 5.79
C GLY A 30 -12.27 -13.93 4.82
N ASP A 31 -12.97 -14.11 3.71
CA ASP A 31 -12.71 -15.16 2.72
C ASP A 31 -12.97 -14.70 1.28
N LEU A 32 -12.57 -15.53 0.30
CA LEU A 32 -12.72 -15.22 -1.12
C LEU A 32 -14.18 -15.12 -1.56
N ARG A 33 -15.08 -15.94 -0.99
CA ARG A 33 -16.51 -15.82 -1.24
C ARG A 33 -17.09 -14.52 -0.74
N GLY A 34 -16.54 -13.98 0.35
CA GLY A 34 -16.86 -12.64 0.84
C GLY A 34 -16.46 -11.55 -0.15
N VAL A 35 -15.32 -11.67 -0.80
CA VAL A 35 -14.93 -10.75 -1.88
C VAL A 35 -15.94 -10.84 -3.05
N ILE A 36 -16.32 -12.04 -3.46
CA ILE A 36 -17.33 -12.25 -4.51
C ILE A 36 -18.64 -11.54 -4.16
N GLN A 37 -19.12 -11.69 -2.93
CA GLN A 37 -20.36 -11.05 -2.46
C GLN A 37 -20.32 -9.52 -2.55
N ARG A 38 -19.15 -8.90 -2.48
CA ARG A 38 -18.96 -7.44 -2.47
C ARG A 38 -18.51 -6.85 -3.82
N LEU A 39 -18.45 -7.66 -4.87
CA LEU A 39 -18.06 -7.18 -6.20
C LEU A 39 -19.01 -6.14 -6.77
N ASP A 40 -20.31 -6.24 -6.53
CA ASP A 40 -21.29 -5.23 -6.97
C ASP A 40 -21.04 -3.87 -6.29
N TYR A 41 -20.66 -3.87 -5.03
CA TYR A 41 -20.24 -2.66 -4.33
C TYR A 41 -19.01 -2.01 -4.97
N LEU A 42 -17.99 -2.81 -5.29
CA LEU A 42 -16.77 -2.33 -5.95
C LEU A 42 -17.05 -1.84 -7.37
N HIS A 43 -17.93 -2.52 -8.09
CA HIS A 43 -18.39 -2.09 -9.42
C HIS A 43 -19.14 -0.74 -9.34
N LYS A 44 -19.98 -0.55 -8.33
CA LYS A 44 -20.67 0.73 -8.08
C LYS A 44 -19.69 1.85 -7.76
N LEU A 45 -18.63 1.58 -6.99
CA LEU A 45 -17.56 2.55 -6.72
C LEU A 45 -16.83 2.95 -8.02
N GLY A 46 -16.70 2.02 -8.97
CA GLY A 46 -16.15 2.28 -10.30
C GLY A 46 -14.69 1.92 -10.46
N VAL A 47 -14.09 1.15 -9.54
CA VAL A 47 -12.69 0.72 -9.63
C VAL A 47 -12.44 -0.20 -10.82
N ASP A 48 -11.23 -0.16 -11.36
CA ASP A 48 -10.84 -0.90 -12.55
C ASP A 48 -10.18 -2.25 -12.23
N ALA A 49 -9.65 -2.37 -11.03
CA ALA A 49 -9.02 -3.59 -10.54
C ALA A 49 -9.07 -3.66 -9.02
N VAL A 50 -8.91 -4.88 -8.50
CA VAL A 50 -8.71 -5.14 -7.08
C VAL A 50 -7.36 -5.81 -6.88
N TRP A 51 -6.61 -5.34 -5.89
CA TRP A 51 -5.42 -5.99 -5.39
C TRP A 51 -5.76 -6.72 -4.09
N LEU A 52 -5.54 -8.04 -4.06
CA LEU A 52 -5.73 -8.89 -2.90
C LEU A 52 -4.37 -9.11 -2.20
N THR A 53 -4.28 -8.82 -0.90
CA THR A 53 -3.11 -9.22 -0.11
C THR A 53 -3.07 -10.76 0.01
N PRO A 54 -1.94 -11.37 0.45
CA PRO A 54 -1.77 -12.82 0.35
C PRO A 54 -2.87 -13.63 1.05
N PHE A 55 -3.40 -14.61 0.32
CA PHE A 55 -4.36 -15.61 0.81
C PHE A 55 -3.85 -17.05 0.58
N TYR A 56 -2.57 -17.18 0.30
CA TYR A 56 -1.89 -18.47 0.11
C TYR A 56 -1.75 -19.21 1.43
N VAL A 57 -1.44 -20.51 1.38
CA VAL A 57 -1.13 -21.30 2.59
C VAL A 57 -0.03 -20.61 3.37
N SER A 58 -0.31 -20.30 4.63
CA SER A 58 0.58 -19.54 5.51
C SER A 58 0.35 -19.89 6.98
N PRO A 59 1.42 -20.00 7.80
CA PRO A 59 1.30 -20.09 9.26
C PRO A 59 0.77 -18.81 9.92
N GLN A 60 0.64 -17.70 9.19
CA GLN A 60 0.12 -16.41 9.65
C GLN A 60 1.00 -15.69 10.69
N VAL A 61 2.30 -15.93 10.71
CA VAL A 61 3.24 -15.20 11.58
C VAL A 61 3.25 -13.72 11.25
N ASP A 62 3.20 -13.39 9.95
CA ASP A 62 3.10 -12.03 9.43
C ASP A 62 1.82 -11.87 8.57
N ASN A 63 0.70 -12.40 9.08
CA ASN A 63 -0.62 -12.27 8.47
C ASN A 63 -0.67 -12.56 6.96
N GLY A 64 0.01 -13.64 6.53
CA GLY A 64 0.01 -14.11 5.14
C GLY A 64 1.27 -13.76 4.36
N TYR A 65 2.09 -12.82 4.82
CA TYR A 65 3.37 -12.50 4.18
C TYR A 65 4.50 -13.49 4.49
N ASP A 66 4.21 -14.53 5.25
CA ASP A 66 5.00 -15.74 5.46
C ASP A 66 4.37 -16.89 4.64
N VAL A 67 4.66 -16.93 3.34
CA VAL A 67 4.02 -17.86 2.39
C VAL A 67 4.66 -19.24 2.48
N ALA A 68 3.84 -20.26 2.75
CA ALA A 68 4.27 -21.66 2.79
C ALA A 68 4.01 -22.42 1.47
N ASN A 69 3.10 -21.95 0.65
CA ASN A 69 2.84 -22.50 -0.69
C ASN A 69 2.22 -21.42 -1.59
N TYR A 70 2.95 -20.98 -2.60
CA TYR A 70 2.54 -19.90 -3.51
C TYR A 70 1.38 -20.27 -4.46
N THR A 71 1.10 -21.55 -4.67
CA THR A 71 0.12 -22.03 -5.66
C THR A 71 -1.07 -22.74 -5.02
N ALA A 72 -1.20 -22.65 -3.71
CA ALA A 72 -2.34 -23.18 -2.96
C ALA A 72 -2.96 -22.07 -2.10
N ILE A 73 -4.29 -22.11 -1.99
CA ILE A 73 -5.05 -21.19 -1.15
C ILE A 73 -5.13 -21.78 0.25
N ASP A 74 -4.89 -20.94 1.26
CA ASP A 74 -5.11 -21.35 2.65
C ASP A 74 -6.61 -21.69 2.84
N PRO A 75 -6.94 -22.84 3.44
CA PRO A 75 -8.33 -23.26 3.64
C PRO A 75 -9.20 -22.23 4.37
N THR A 76 -8.58 -21.37 5.18
CA THR A 76 -9.27 -20.25 5.85
C THR A 76 -9.94 -19.30 4.85
N TYR A 77 -9.32 -19.09 3.68
CA TYR A 77 -9.83 -18.18 2.66
C TYR A 77 -10.68 -18.84 1.58
N GLY A 78 -10.62 -20.15 1.45
CA GLY A 78 -11.38 -20.88 0.46
C GLY A 78 -10.56 -21.87 -0.35
N THR A 79 -10.96 -22.08 -1.60
CA THR A 79 -10.40 -23.07 -2.53
C THR A 79 -9.96 -22.40 -3.85
N LEU A 80 -9.24 -23.15 -4.69
CA LEU A 80 -8.95 -22.72 -6.06
C LEU A 80 -10.23 -22.49 -6.89
N ASP A 81 -11.27 -23.30 -6.67
CA ASP A 81 -12.56 -23.11 -7.35
C ASP A 81 -13.22 -21.79 -6.93
N ASP A 82 -13.12 -21.41 -5.65
CA ASP A 82 -13.59 -20.11 -5.15
C ASP A 82 -12.82 -18.96 -5.83
N PHE A 83 -11.52 -19.12 -6.02
CA PHE A 83 -10.69 -18.14 -6.71
C PHE A 83 -11.07 -18.04 -8.19
N ASP A 84 -11.25 -19.14 -8.89
CA ASP A 84 -11.66 -19.17 -10.30
C ASP A 84 -13.03 -18.50 -10.49
N GLU A 85 -13.96 -18.70 -9.54
CA GLU A 85 -15.25 -18.00 -9.52
C GLU A 85 -15.06 -16.50 -9.30
N LEU A 86 -14.20 -16.09 -8.36
CA LEU A 86 -13.88 -14.68 -8.13
C LEU A 86 -13.38 -14.01 -9.41
N VAL A 87 -12.43 -14.62 -10.12
CA VAL A 87 -11.90 -14.10 -11.39
C VAL A 87 -13.01 -13.95 -12.43
N THR A 88 -13.86 -14.96 -12.58
CA THR A 88 -14.99 -14.94 -13.53
C THR A 88 -15.98 -13.83 -13.20
N GLN A 89 -16.40 -13.73 -11.94
CA GLN A 89 -17.35 -12.72 -11.47
C GLN A 89 -16.79 -11.29 -11.55
N ALA A 90 -15.50 -11.09 -11.23
CA ALA A 90 -14.83 -9.80 -11.37
C ALA A 90 -14.76 -9.38 -12.84
N LYS A 91 -14.36 -10.28 -13.73
CA LYS A 91 -14.30 -10.04 -15.18
C LYS A 91 -15.65 -9.63 -15.77
N SER A 92 -16.73 -10.28 -15.36
CA SER A 92 -18.09 -9.95 -15.82
C SER A 92 -18.52 -8.51 -15.44
N ARG A 93 -17.86 -7.91 -14.45
CA ARG A 93 -18.06 -6.53 -13.98
C ARG A 93 -16.99 -5.55 -14.47
N GLY A 94 -16.10 -6.00 -15.34
CA GLY A 94 -14.99 -5.17 -15.83
C GLY A 94 -13.88 -4.90 -14.78
N ILE A 95 -13.82 -5.70 -13.72
CA ILE A 95 -12.83 -5.60 -12.65
C ILE A 95 -11.73 -6.62 -12.87
N ARG A 96 -10.48 -6.15 -12.90
CA ARG A 96 -9.27 -6.97 -13.01
C ARG A 96 -8.80 -7.43 -11.64
N ILE A 97 -8.06 -8.54 -11.62
CA ILE A 97 -7.50 -9.12 -10.38
C ILE A 97 -5.98 -8.96 -10.38
N ILE A 98 -5.46 -8.39 -9.30
CA ILE A 98 -4.03 -8.23 -9.03
C ILE A 98 -3.71 -9.03 -7.77
N LEU A 99 -2.69 -9.88 -7.84
CA LEU A 99 -2.25 -10.68 -6.72
C LEU A 99 -0.94 -10.16 -6.13
N ASP A 100 -0.78 -10.41 -4.84
CA ASP A 100 0.43 -10.08 -4.09
C ASP A 100 1.46 -11.21 -4.22
N MET A 101 2.66 -10.88 -4.67
CA MET A 101 3.78 -11.82 -4.81
C MET A 101 4.87 -11.46 -3.81
N VAL A 102 5.01 -12.31 -2.79
CA VAL A 102 5.99 -12.16 -1.73
C VAL A 102 7.23 -12.97 -2.12
N PHE A 103 8.09 -12.37 -2.93
CA PHE A 103 9.22 -13.06 -3.57
C PHE A 103 10.57 -12.78 -2.94
N ASN A 104 10.66 -11.87 -1.96
CA ASN A 104 11.90 -11.69 -1.20
C ASN A 104 12.20 -12.87 -0.27
N HIS A 105 11.17 -13.51 0.28
CA HIS A 105 11.28 -14.56 1.30
C HIS A 105 10.14 -15.55 1.21
N THR A 106 10.29 -16.69 1.88
CA THR A 106 9.21 -17.65 2.15
C THR A 106 9.05 -17.88 3.64
N SER A 107 7.91 -18.49 4.04
CA SER A 107 7.81 -19.12 5.34
C SER A 107 8.89 -20.19 5.51
N THR A 108 9.40 -20.36 6.72
CA THR A 108 10.24 -21.53 7.08
C THR A 108 9.46 -22.84 7.03
N GLN A 109 8.15 -22.80 6.90
CA GLN A 109 7.30 -23.97 6.64
C GLN A 109 7.10 -24.28 5.15
N HIS A 110 7.62 -23.45 4.24
CA HIS A 110 7.62 -23.74 2.82
C HIS A 110 8.43 -25.01 2.53
N ALA A 111 7.95 -25.83 1.59
CA ALA A 111 8.62 -27.08 1.22
C ALA A 111 10.10 -26.88 0.84
N TRP A 112 10.41 -25.79 0.11
CA TRP A 112 11.80 -25.46 -0.24
C TRP A 112 12.69 -25.25 0.98
N PHE A 113 12.19 -24.57 2.03
CA PHE A 113 12.97 -24.33 3.24
C PHE A 113 13.16 -25.62 4.06
N ARG A 114 12.12 -26.44 4.17
CA ARG A 114 12.21 -27.72 4.87
C ARG A 114 13.24 -28.64 4.23
N GLU A 115 13.26 -28.70 2.89
CA GLU A 115 14.29 -29.42 2.13
C GLU A 115 15.68 -28.78 2.33
N ALA A 116 15.75 -27.45 2.38
CA ALA A 116 17.00 -26.70 2.56
C ALA A 116 17.66 -26.92 3.93
N LEU A 117 16.96 -27.47 4.92
CA LEU A 117 17.56 -27.84 6.20
C LEU A 117 18.62 -28.94 6.04
N ASN A 118 18.46 -29.81 5.03
CA ASN A 118 19.51 -30.74 4.63
C ASN A 118 20.56 -30.04 3.76
N LYS A 119 21.82 -30.00 4.20
CA LYS A 119 22.93 -29.37 3.47
C LYS A 119 23.14 -29.93 2.05
N GLU A 120 22.83 -31.20 1.85
CA GLU A 120 23.00 -31.89 0.57
C GLU A 120 21.81 -31.71 -0.39
N SER A 121 20.73 -31.07 0.06
CA SER A 121 19.56 -30.82 -0.76
C SER A 121 19.84 -29.79 -1.85
N PRO A 122 19.31 -29.96 -3.09
CA PRO A 122 19.39 -28.95 -4.12
C PRO A 122 18.69 -27.64 -3.73
N TYR A 123 17.79 -27.67 -2.76
CA TYR A 123 17.12 -26.50 -2.22
C TYR A 123 17.96 -25.73 -1.21
N ARG A 124 19.13 -26.27 -0.75
CA ARG A 124 19.99 -25.54 0.20
C ARG A 124 20.30 -24.14 -0.29
N GLN A 125 20.67 -24.01 -1.55
CA GLN A 125 21.05 -22.74 -2.17
C GLN A 125 19.84 -21.87 -2.60
N PHE A 126 18.62 -22.26 -2.25
CA PHE A 126 17.44 -21.41 -2.41
C PHE A 126 17.40 -20.29 -1.38
N TYR A 127 18.12 -20.46 -0.28
CA TYR A 127 18.20 -19.49 0.81
C TYR A 127 19.66 -19.08 1.05
N ILE A 128 19.85 -18.07 1.88
CA ILE A 128 21.15 -17.47 2.14
C ILE A 128 21.68 -18.01 3.47
N TRP A 129 22.69 -18.86 3.40
CA TRP A 129 23.32 -19.50 4.55
C TRP A 129 24.75 -19.00 4.73
N ARG A 130 25.19 -18.83 5.99
CA ARG A 130 26.56 -18.45 6.36
C ARG A 130 27.02 -19.26 7.56
N ASP A 131 28.27 -19.72 7.51
CA ASP A 131 28.93 -20.37 8.64
C ASP A 131 29.04 -19.37 9.81
N GLY A 132 29.07 -19.89 11.02
CA GLY A 132 29.22 -19.09 12.23
C GLY A 132 29.33 -19.91 13.48
N GLU A 133 29.32 -19.25 14.62
CA GLU A 133 29.29 -19.82 15.94
C GLU A 133 27.98 -19.40 16.63
N PRO A 134 27.43 -20.17 17.56
CA PRO A 134 26.29 -19.75 18.35
C PRO A 134 26.49 -18.36 18.95
N GLU A 135 25.45 -17.52 18.91
CA GLU A 135 25.44 -16.14 19.43
C GLU A 135 26.39 -15.15 18.72
N THR A 136 27.03 -15.56 17.61
CA THR A 136 27.90 -14.74 16.81
C THR A 136 27.40 -14.69 15.36
N PRO A 137 26.42 -13.81 15.03
CA PRO A 137 25.91 -13.71 13.67
C PRO A 137 26.97 -13.22 12.68
N PRO A 138 26.82 -13.51 11.38
CA PRO A 138 27.80 -13.18 10.34
C PRO A 138 28.13 -11.69 10.21
N ASN A 139 27.19 -10.84 10.54
CA ASN A 139 27.33 -9.38 10.55
C ASN A 139 26.29 -8.75 11.47
N ASN A 140 26.27 -7.41 11.55
CA ASN A 140 25.39 -6.66 12.42
C ASN A 140 24.05 -6.25 11.77
N TRP A 141 23.68 -6.85 10.66
CA TRP A 141 22.41 -6.51 10.01
C TRP A 141 21.23 -6.82 10.93
N ARG A 142 20.26 -5.90 10.93
CA ARG A 142 19.06 -6.01 11.77
C ARG A 142 17.84 -6.35 10.94
N SER A 143 16.96 -7.16 11.51
CA SER A 143 15.62 -7.41 10.98
C SER A 143 14.78 -6.13 11.06
N LYS A 144 13.90 -5.95 10.09
CA LYS A 144 12.92 -4.86 10.09
C LYS A 144 11.88 -4.99 11.21
N PHE A 145 11.76 -6.16 11.81
CA PHE A 145 10.89 -6.43 12.95
C PHE A 145 11.66 -6.51 14.28
N GLY A 146 12.90 -6.04 14.29
CA GLY A 146 13.75 -6.01 15.48
C GLY A 146 14.69 -7.23 15.60
N GLY A 147 15.77 -7.06 16.34
CA GLY A 147 16.79 -8.08 16.53
C GLY A 147 17.70 -8.28 15.32
N SER A 148 18.51 -9.36 15.37
CA SER A 148 19.42 -9.75 14.29
C SER A 148 18.65 -10.18 13.03
N ALA A 149 19.20 -9.89 11.85
CA ALA A 149 18.71 -10.42 10.57
C ALA A 149 19.16 -11.87 10.31
N TRP A 150 19.85 -12.49 11.24
CA TRP A 150 20.39 -13.83 11.11
C TRP A 150 19.86 -14.74 12.21
N ARG A 151 19.42 -15.95 11.80
CA ARG A 151 18.96 -16.98 12.74
C ARG A 151 19.89 -18.18 12.70
N TRP A 152 20.38 -18.59 13.88
CA TRP A 152 21.22 -19.77 14.04
C TRP A 152 20.40 -21.05 13.83
N HIS A 153 20.94 -21.95 13.02
CA HIS A 153 20.42 -23.31 12.84
C HIS A 153 21.47 -24.31 13.35
N ALA A 154 21.25 -24.84 14.54
CA ALA A 154 22.24 -25.64 15.27
C ALA A 154 22.67 -26.93 14.54
N GLU A 155 21.71 -27.60 13.88
CA GLU A 155 22.01 -28.89 13.19
C GLU A 155 22.94 -28.71 11.99
N SER A 156 22.88 -27.54 11.31
CA SER A 156 23.77 -27.26 10.18
C SER A 156 24.97 -26.40 10.56
N GLU A 157 25.04 -25.91 11.80
CA GLU A 157 26.07 -24.95 12.26
C GLU A 157 26.21 -23.75 11.34
N GLN A 158 25.07 -23.24 10.89
CA GLN A 158 24.99 -22.09 10.00
C GLN A 158 23.87 -21.15 10.41
N TYR A 159 23.97 -19.89 10.00
CA TYR A 159 22.91 -18.90 10.04
C TYR A 159 22.20 -18.82 8.71
N TYR A 160 20.88 -18.57 8.73
CA TYR A 160 20.16 -18.11 7.55
C TYR A 160 19.69 -16.66 7.71
N LEU A 161 19.63 -15.95 6.59
CA LEU A 161 19.20 -14.56 6.55
C LEU A 161 17.67 -14.46 6.59
N HIS A 162 17.16 -13.51 7.40
CA HIS A 162 15.78 -13.10 7.41
C HIS A 162 15.68 -11.58 7.65
N LEU A 163 15.22 -10.83 6.68
CA LEU A 163 15.08 -9.37 6.82
C LEU A 163 13.81 -8.97 7.59
N PHE A 164 12.90 -9.91 7.81
CA PHE A 164 11.65 -9.76 8.57
C PHE A 164 11.65 -10.73 9.75
N ALA A 165 10.56 -11.42 10.06
CA ALA A 165 10.55 -12.37 11.15
C ALA A 165 11.51 -13.55 10.88
N PRO A 166 12.04 -14.23 11.93
CA PRO A 166 12.85 -15.44 11.74
C PRO A 166 12.15 -16.54 10.94
N GLU A 167 10.84 -16.57 10.96
CA GLU A 167 10.00 -17.50 10.20
C GLU A 167 9.82 -17.10 8.73
N GLN A 168 10.46 -16.00 8.28
CA GLN A 168 10.44 -15.50 6.91
C GLN A 168 11.86 -15.50 6.33
N ALA A 169 12.31 -16.66 5.85
CA ALA A 169 13.66 -16.85 5.33
C ALA A 169 13.84 -16.22 3.95
N ASP A 170 14.87 -15.38 3.78
CA ASP A 170 15.16 -14.69 2.53
C ASP A 170 15.59 -15.67 1.43
N LEU A 171 14.99 -15.53 0.25
CA LEU A 171 15.33 -16.28 -0.95
C LEU A 171 16.64 -15.75 -1.57
N ASN A 172 17.43 -16.66 -2.10
CA ASN A 172 18.66 -16.38 -2.80
C ASN A 172 18.40 -16.14 -4.31
N TRP A 173 18.12 -14.92 -4.69
CA TRP A 173 17.86 -14.55 -6.09
C TRP A 173 19.07 -14.68 -7.01
N GLU A 174 20.28 -14.79 -6.47
CA GLU A 174 21.48 -15.12 -7.27
C GLU A 174 21.37 -16.51 -7.90
N ASN A 175 20.63 -17.43 -7.29
CA ASN A 175 20.40 -18.75 -7.80
C ASN A 175 19.34 -18.72 -8.94
N PRO A 176 19.71 -19.08 -10.18
CA PRO A 176 18.76 -19.08 -11.29
C PRO A 176 17.61 -20.08 -11.11
N ALA A 177 17.79 -21.14 -10.32
CA ALA A 177 16.72 -22.08 -10.01
C ALA A 177 15.61 -21.43 -9.17
N VAL A 178 15.94 -20.51 -8.26
CA VAL A 178 14.97 -19.71 -7.51
C VAL A 178 14.15 -18.87 -8.48
N ARG A 179 14.80 -18.12 -9.37
CA ARG A 179 14.10 -17.28 -10.36
C ARG A 179 13.21 -18.12 -11.28
N ALA A 180 13.66 -19.31 -11.68
CA ALA A 180 12.85 -20.23 -12.51
C ALA A 180 11.57 -20.67 -11.77
N GLU A 181 11.65 -21.02 -10.49
CA GLU A 181 10.48 -21.41 -9.72
C GLU A 181 9.52 -20.23 -9.50
N LEU A 182 10.03 -19.02 -9.26
CA LEU A 182 9.19 -17.82 -9.12
C LEU A 182 8.47 -17.46 -10.44
N LYS A 183 9.11 -17.66 -11.59
CA LYS A 183 8.46 -17.52 -12.90
C LYS A 183 7.28 -18.49 -13.06
N LYS A 184 7.43 -19.75 -12.65
CA LYS A 184 6.34 -20.73 -12.66
C LYS A 184 5.16 -20.33 -11.78
N VAL A 185 5.42 -19.71 -10.62
CA VAL A 185 4.37 -19.18 -9.76
C VAL A 185 3.58 -18.09 -10.50
N CYS A 186 4.26 -17.15 -11.14
CA CYS A 186 3.59 -16.10 -11.93
C CYS A 186 2.75 -16.69 -13.08
N GLU A 187 3.28 -17.68 -13.80
CA GLU A 187 2.58 -18.37 -14.88
C GLU A 187 1.34 -19.10 -14.38
N PHE A 188 1.42 -19.78 -13.24
CA PHE A 188 0.29 -20.48 -12.62
C PHE A 188 -0.91 -19.55 -12.40
N TRP A 189 -0.66 -18.38 -11.84
CA TRP A 189 -1.73 -17.41 -11.58
C TRP A 189 -2.20 -16.68 -12.84
N ALA A 190 -1.28 -16.38 -13.76
CA ALA A 190 -1.65 -15.81 -15.07
C ALA A 190 -2.55 -16.76 -15.87
N ASP A 191 -2.30 -18.07 -15.83
CA ASP A 191 -3.15 -19.09 -16.46
C ASP A 191 -4.56 -19.13 -15.87
N ARG A 192 -4.73 -18.73 -14.60
CA ARG A 192 -6.03 -18.60 -13.94
C ARG A 192 -6.72 -17.26 -14.16
N GLY A 193 -6.17 -16.41 -15.00
CA GLY A 193 -6.80 -15.15 -15.40
C GLY A 193 -6.45 -13.94 -14.56
N VAL A 194 -5.37 -13.99 -13.79
CA VAL A 194 -4.83 -12.84 -13.07
C VAL A 194 -4.29 -11.81 -14.06
N ASP A 195 -4.60 -10.53 -13.85
CA ASP A 195 -4.28 -9.44 -14.76
C ASP A 195 -3.03 -8.64 -14.35
N GLY A 196 -2.60 -8.79 -13.11
CA GLY A 196 -1.43 -8.07 -12.60
C GLY A 196 -0.89 -8.63 -11.30
N LEU A 197 0.31 -8.17 -10.96
CA LEU A 197 1.04 -8.58 -9.76
C LEU A 197 1.51 -7.35 -8.98
N ARG A 198 1.33 -7.39 -7.67
CA ARG A 198 2.01 -6.49 -6.74
C ARG A 198 3.19 -7.25 -6.13
N LEU A 199 4.38 -6.73 -6.28
CA LEU A 199 5.60 -7.37 -5.82
C LEU A 199 6.03 -6.76 -4.49
N ASP A 200 5.93 -7.55 -3.44
CA ASP A 200 6.24 -7.17 -2.06
C ASP A 200 7.74 -6.90 -1.88
N VAL A 201 8.08 -5.78 -1.27
CA VAL A 201 9.45 -5.34 -0.95
C VAL A 201 10.49 -5.72 -2.02
N VAL A 202 10.13 -5.61 -3.26
CA VAL A 202 10.87 -6.20 -4.39
C VAL A 202 12.24 -5.57 -4.66
N ASN A 203 12.50 -4.39 -4.11
CA ASN A 203 13.83 -3.78 -4.18
C ASN A 203 14.83 -4.35 -3.14
N LEU A 204 14.41 -5.34 -2.34
CA LEU A 204 15.28 -6.02 -1.37
C LEU A 204 15.83 -7.36 -1.88
N ILE A 205 15.45 -7.80 -3.08
CA ILE A 205 15.80 -9.14 -3.61
C ILE A 205 17.28 -9.33 -3.93
N SER A 206 18.04 -8.25 -4.13
CA SER A 206 19.48 -8.29 -4.41
C SER A 206 20.27 -7.72 -3.24
N LYS A 207 21.16 -8.54 -2.68
CA LYS A 207 22.03 -8.17 -1.56
C LYS A 207 23.47 -8.02 -2.03
N ASP A 208 24.29 -7.24 -1.29
CA ASP A 208 25.74 -7.25 -1.49
C ASP A 208 26.26 -8.67 -1.24
N PRO A 209 26.90 -9.32 -2.22
CA PRO A 209 27.30 -10.74 -2.10
C PRO A 209 28.38 -11.00 -1.05
N ARG A 210 29.02 -9.95 -0.53
CA ARG A 210 30.02 -10.04 0.52
C ARG A 210 29.39 -10.06 1.92
N TYR A 211 28.13 -9.61 2.07
CA TYR A 211 27.45 -9.46 3.35
C TYR A 211 28.27 -8.73 4.42
N PRO A 212 28.77 -7.51 4.15
CA PRO A 212 29.70 -6.83 5.03
C PRO A 212 29.03 -6.35 6.32
N GLU A 213 29.85 -6.11 7.36
CA GLU A 213 29.42 -5.31 8.51
C GLU A 213 29.02 -3.91 8.06
N ASP A 214 27.98 -3.37 8.66
CA ASP A 214 27.57 -1.99 8.49
C ASP A 214 28.05 -1.15 9.67
N LEU A 215 29.20 -0.50 9.51
CA LEU A 215 29.81 0.27 10.58
C LEU A 215 29.02 1.55 10.94
N ASP A 216 28.16 2.00 10.04
CA ASP A 216 27.43 3.28 10.18
C ASP A 216 25.91 3.09 10.30
N GLY A 217 25.43 1.84 10.29
CA GLY A 217 24.00 1.56 10.24
C GLY A 217 23.61 0.13 10.62
N ASP A 218 22.48 -0.30 10.08
CA ASP A 218 21.81 -1.58 10.38
C ASP A 218 21.84 -2.59 9.21
N GLY A 219 22.64 -2.34 8.19
CA GLY A 219 22.81 -3.21 7.02
C GLY A 219 21.93 -2.85 5.83
N ARG A 220 20.88 -2.01 6.00
CA ARG A 220 19.91 -1.77 4.93
C ARG A 220 20.51 -1.23 3.64
N ARG A 221 21.60 -0.46 3.67
CA ARG A 221 22.29 0.03 2.46
C ARG A 221 22.89 -1.08 1.60
N PHE A 222 23.11 -2.28 2.18
CA PHE A 222 23.69 -3.43 1.48
C PHE A 222 22.65 -4.39 0.90
N TYR A 223 21.37 -4.23 1.23
CA TYR A 223 20.30 -5.06 0.70
C TYR A 223 19.15 -4.26 0.07
N THR A 224 19.22 -2.94 0.03
CA THR A 224 18.20 -2.08 -0.59
C THR A 224 18.70 -1.60 -1.94
N ASP A 225 17.87 -1.76 -2.99
CA ASP A 225 18.24 -1.44 -4.38
C ASP A 225 19.60 -2.05 -4.76
N GLY A 226 19.79 -3.30 -4.43
CA GLY A 226 21.09 -3.99 -4.55
C GLY A 226 21.57 -4.11 -5.99
N PRO A 227 22.82 -4.57 -6.18
CA PRO A 227 23.54 -4.41 -7.45
C PRO A 227 22.90 -5.10 -8.65
N ARG A 228 22.09 -6.15 -8.43
CA ARG A 228 21.44 -6.91 -9.50
C ARG A 228 19.91 -6.82 -9.49
N ALA A 229 19.32 -5.94 -8.67
CA ALA A 229 17.86 -5.83 -8.56
C ALA A 229 17.21 -5.52 -9.91
N HIS A 230 17.73 -4.55 -10.65
CA HIS A 230 17.23 -4.18 -11.99
C HIS A 230 17.41 -5.31 -13.01
N GLU A 231 18.54 -6.02 -12.98
CA GLU A 231 18.79 -7.18 -13.84
C GLU A 231 17.76 -8.28 -13.61
N PHE A 232 17.50 -8.62 -12.37
CA PHE A 232 16.52 -9.66 -12.02
C PHE A 232 15.10 -9.27 -12.43
N LEU A 233 14.70 -8.02 -12.23
CA LEU A 233 13.38 -7.54 -12.65
C LEU A 233 13.26 -7.47 -14.17
N HIS A 234 14.32 -7.09 -14.87
CA HIS A 234 14.34 -7.14 -16.32
C HIS A 234 14.16 -8.58 -16.84
N GLU A 235 14.83 -9.55 -16.22
CA GLU A 235 14.66 -10.97 -16.55
C GLU A 235 13.22 -11.45 -16.34
N MET A 236 12.62 -11.13 -15.18
CA MET A 236 11.22 -11.48 -14.89
C MET A 236 10.25 -10.84 -15.89
N ASN A 237 10.48 -9.58 -16.24
CA ASN A 237 9.65 -8.86 -17.22
C ASN A 237 9.71 -9.50 -18.59
N ARG A 238 10.94 -9.74 -19.11
CA ARG A 238 11.18 -10.34 -20.42
C ARG A 238 10.55 -11.73 -20.53
N ASP A 239 10.68 -12.55 -19.48
CA ASP A 239 10.34 -13.96 -19.54
C ASP A 239 8.87 -14.23 -19.16
N VAL A 240 8.25 -13.37 -18.33
CA VAL A 240 6.90 -13.62 -17.80
C VAL A 240 5.97 -12.41 -17.90
N PHE A 241 6.35 -11.26 -17.34
CA PHE A 241 5.36 -10.18 -17.17
C PHE A 241 4.86 -9.66 -18.52
N THR A 242 5.75 -9.28 -19.41
CA THR A 242 5.38 -8.79 -20.76
C THR A 242 4.73 -9.88 -21.62
N PRO A 243 5.28 -11.12 -21.74
CA PRO A 243 4.63 -12.17 -22.52
C PRO A 243 3.23 -12.54 -22.06
N ARG A 244 2.94 -12.40 -20.77
CA ARG A 244 1.63 -12.70 -20.17
C ARG A 244 0.72 -11.48 -20.06
N GLY A 245 1.17 -10.29 -20.49
CA GLY A 245 0.39 -9.05 -20.41
C GLY A 245 0.07 -8.61 -18.99
N LEU A 246 0.91 -8.95 -18.02
CA LEU A 246 0.69 -8.62 -16.61
C LEU A 246 1.08 -7.17 -16.32
N MET A 247 0.17 -6.40 -15.72
CA MET A 247 0.53 -5.17 -15.05
C MET A 247 1.32 -5.50 -13.78
N THR A 248 2.35 -4.73 -13.49
CA THR A 248 3.15 -4.95 -12.28
C THR A 248 3.34 -3.66 -11.49
N VAL A 249 3.19 -3.77 -10.18
CA VAL A 249 3.54 -2.70 -9.24
C VAL A 249 4.51 -3.22 -8.20
N GLY A 250 5.64 -2.53 -8.04
CA GLY A 250 6.65 -2.87 -7.04
C GLY A 250 6.52 -2.02 -5.78
N GLU A 251 6.53 -2.66 -4.63
CA GLU A 251 6.71 -1.97 -3.36
C GLU A 251 8.20 -1.73 -3.12
N MET A 252 8.56 -0.45 -2.95
CA MET A 252 9.94 -0.03 -2.75
C MET A 252 10.16 0.45 -1.32
N SER A 253 11.00 -0.26 -0.61
CA SER A 253 11.43 0.11 0.74
C SER A 253 12.66 1.02 0.66
N SER A 254 12.59 2.24 1.21
CA SER A 254 13.74 3.15 1.33
C SER A 254 14.50 3.40 0.01
N THR A 255 13.78 3.63 -1.08
CA THR A 255 14.33 3.80 -2.43
C THR A 255 14.65 5.27 -2.76
N SER A 256 15.23 5.51 -3.94
CA SER A 256 15.43 6.85 -4.52
C SER A 256 14.58 7.07 -5.76
N LEU A 257 14.42 8.34 -6.15
CA LEU A 257 13.75 8.70 -7.39
C LEU A 257 14.42 8.06 -8.61
N GLU A 258 15.76 8.08 -8.66
CA GLU A 258 16.55 7.53 -9.77
C GLU A 258 16.33 6.02 -9.94
N HIS A 259 16.26 5.27 -8.84
CA HIS A 259 15.92 3.85 -8.89
C HIS A 259 14.48 3.64 -9.39
N CYS A 260 13.51 4.41 -8.90
CA CYS A 260 12.13 4.29 -9.34
C CYS A 260 11.93 4.69 -10.81
N GLN A 261 12.68 5.68 -11.31
CA GLN A 261 12.70 6.00 -12.74
C GLN A 261 13.14 4.81 -13.60
N ARG A 262 14.05 3.96 -13.10
CA ARG A 262 14.47 2.73 -13.77
C ARG A 262 13.45 1.62 -13.61
N TYR A 263 13.01 1.34 -12.36
CA TYR A 263 12.04 0.28 -12.06
C TYR A 263 10.74 0.44 -12.84
N ALA A 264 10.22 1.65 -12.93
CA ALA A 264 8.90 1.96 -13.51
C ALA A 264 9.00 2.77 -14.81
N ALA A 265 10.11 2.65 -15.55
CA ALA A 265 10.31 3.35 -16.81
C ALA A 265 9.17 3.10 -17.80
N LEU A 266 8.74 4.15 -18.51
CA LEU A 266 7.65 4.06 -19.50
C LEU A 266 7.98 3.13 -20.67
N THR A 267 9.25 2.71 -20.82
CA THR A 267 9.66 1.65 -21.75
C THR A 267 9.09 0.28 -21.37
N GLY A 268 8.63 0.10 -20.12
CA GLY A 268 8.05 -1.15 -19.64
C GLY A 268 9.02 -2.32 -19.54
N SER A 269 10.31 -2.05 -19.30
CA SER A 269 11.36 -3.08 -19.29
C SER A 269 11.52 -3.81 -17.95
N GLU A 270 10.94 -3.29 -16.87
CA GLU A 270 10.96 -3.90 -15.54
C GLU A 270 9.55 -3.98 -14.97
N LEU A 271 9.04 -2.91 -14.30
CA LEU A 271 7.72 -2.84 -13.70
C LEU A 271 6.85 -1.79 -14.40
N SER A 272 5.54 -1.88 -14.24
CA SER A 272 4.61 -0.87 -14.77
C SER A 272 4.60 0.40 -13.91
N MET A 273 4.75 0.26 -12.60
CA MET A 273 4.75 1.36 -11.64
C MET A 273 5.40 0.95 -10.32
N THR A 274 5.65 1.92 -9.45
CA THR A 274 6.22 1.68 -8.11
C THR A 274 5.47 2.46 -7.04
N PHE A 275 5.36 1.83 -5.85
CA PHE A 275 5.07 2.53 -4.61
C PHE A 275 6.37 2.98 -3.93
N ASN A 276 6.33 4.12 -3.24
CA ASN A 276 7.29 4.46 -2.21
C ASN A 276 6.54 4.97 -0.96
N PHE A 277 7.22 5.03 0.18
CA PHE A 277 6.61 5.41 1.46
C PHE A 277 7.11 6.74 2.01
N HIS A 278 7.92 7.48 1.26
CA HIS A 278 8.55 8.72 1.76
C HIS A 278 7.53 9.73 2.24
N HIS A 279 6.44 9.92 1.50
CA HIS A 279 5.35 10.84 1.84
C HIS A 279 4.60 10.46 3.14
N LEU A 280 4.66 9.22 3.57
CA LEU A 280 4.05 8.76 4.82
C LEU A 280 4.99 8.85 6.03
N LYS A 281 6.25 9.25 5.83
CA LYS A 281 7.24 9.38 6.91
C LYS A 281 7.45 10.83 7.38
N VAL A 282 6.57 11.73 6.97
CA VAL A 282 6.64 13.16 7.34
C VAL A 282 6.24 13.44 8.80
N ASP A 283 5.79 12.43 9.51
CA ASP A 283 5.56 12.42 10.95
C ASP A 283 6.58 11.52 11.71
N TYR A 284 7.73 11.21 11.08
CA TYR A 284 8.82 10.46 11.66
C TYR A 284 10.03 11.39 11.92
N PRO A 285 10.09 12.09 13.06
CA PRO A 285 11.21 13.00 13.37
C PRO A 285 12.53 12.20 13.43
N GLY A 286 13.52 12.64 12.65
CA GLY A 286 14.79 11.93 12.56
C GLY A 286 14.70 10.49 11.99
N GLY A 287 13.60 10.15 11.32
CA GLY A 287 13.34 8.79 10.83
C GLY A 287 12.71 7.84 11.85
N GLU A 288 12.41 8.32 13.06
CA GLU A 288 11.84 7.51 14.14
C GLU A 288 10.32 7.34 13.96
N LYS A 289 9.90 6.10 13.71
CA LYS A 289 8.48 5.75 13.50
C LYS A 289 7.64 5.84 14.78
N TRP A 290 8.20 5.38 15.90
CA TRP A 290 7.44 5.14 17.13
C TRP A 290 7.35 6.38 18.02
N THR A 291 6.70 7.41 17.48
CA THR A 291 6.50 8.72 18.11
C THR A 291 5.09 9.24 17.86
N LEU A 292 4.69 10.27 18.61
CA LEU A 292 3.43 11.01 18.45
C LEU A 292 3.63 12.35 17.73
N ALA A 293 4.68 12.49 16.93
CA ALA A 293 4.94 13.71 16.17
C ALA A 293 3.83 14.01 15.17
N LYS A 294 3.55 15.29 14.98
CA LYS A 294 2.60 15.76 13.96
C LYS A 294 3.23 15.71 12.56
N PRO A 295 2.44 15.52 11.49
CA PRO A 295 2.95 15.52 10.13
C PRO A 295 3.47 16.91 9.72
N ASP A 296 4.57 16.92 8.98
CA ASP A 296 5.10 18.12 8.32
C ASP A 296 4.53 18.22 6.90
N PHE A 297 3.52 19.06 6.70
CA PHE A 297 2.86 19.22 5.40
C PHE A 297 3.70 19.96 4.37
N VAL A 298 4.68 20.75 4.77
CA VAL A 298 5.65 21.35 3.82
C VAL A 298 6.57 20.26 3.27
N ALA A 299 7.06 19.38 4.14
CA ALA A 299 7.84 18.21 3.72
C ALA A 299 7.02 17.28 2.82
N LEU A 300 5.75 17.03 3.16
CA LEU A 300 4.82 16.21 2.37
C LEU A 300 4.68 16.74 0.93
N LYS A 301 4.40 18.04 0.78
CA LYS A 301 4.26 18.68 -0.53
C LYS A 301 5.56 18.67 -1.32
N THR A 302 6.69 18.87 -0.64
CA THR A 302 8.03 18.81 -1.25
C THR A 302 8.31 17.43 -1.84
N LEU A 303 7.97 16.37 -1.11
CA LEU A 303 8.11 14.98 -1.59
C LEU A 303 7.21 14.71 -2.80
N PHE A 304 5.92 15.06 -2.73
CA PHE A 304 5.03 14.89 -3.87
C PHE A 304 5.51 15.65 -5.10
N ARG A 305 5.92 16.91 -4.95
CA ARG A 305 6.49 17.70 -6.05
C ARG A 305 7.71 17.01 -6.66
N HIS A 306 8.64 16.54 -5.83
CA HIS A 306 9.84 15.85 -6.28
C HIS A 306 9.51 14.61 -7.12
N TRP A 307 8.61 13.75 -6.64
CA TRP A 307 8.22 12.54 -7.35
C TRP A 307 7.34 12.83 -8.56
N GLN A 308 6.39 13.75 -8.47
CA GLN A 308 5.54 14.13 -9.60
C GLN A 308 6.35 14.69 -10.76
N GLN A 309 7.28 15.60 -10.49
CA GLN A 309 8.13 16.20 -11.51
C GLN A 309 9.20 15.22 -12.04
N GLY A 310 9.82 14.46 -11.16
CA GLY A 310 10.88 13.53 -11.55
C GLY A 310 10.39 12.32 -12.33
N MET A 311 9.18 11.85 -12.08
CA MET A 311 8.60 10.72 -12.81
C MET A 311 7.90 11.15 -14.11
N HIS A 312 7.50 12.41 -14.25
CA HIS A 312 6.75 12.89 -15.40
C HIS A 312 7.49 12.62 -16.73
N ASN A 313 6.81 11.98 -17.68
CA ASN A 313 7.34 11.56 -18.98
C ASN A 313 8.52 10.57 -18.95
N VAL A 314 8.91 10.06 -17.78
CA VAL A 314 10.02 9.12 -17.59
C VAL A 314 9.53 7.77 -17.08
N ALA A 315 8.70 7.79 -16.06
CA ALA A 315 8.25 6.60 -15.36
C ALA A 315 6.82 6.80 -14.80
N TRP A 316 6.25 5.79 -14.15
CA TRP A 316 4.88 5.84 -13.65
C TRP A 316 4.78 5.58 -12.15
N ASN A 317 4.08 6.48 -11.44
CA ASN A 317 3.82 6.36 -10.00
C ASN A 317 2.57 5.54 -9.71
N ALA A 318 2.62 4.74 -8.66
CA ALA A 318 1.46 4.33 -7.90
C ALA A 318 1.23 5.34 -6.77
N LEU A 319 -0.02 5.81 -6.63
CA LEU A 319 -0.40 6.83 -5.64
C LEU A 319 -1.26 6.20 -4.54
N PHE A 320 -0.97 6.48 -3.28
CA PHE A 320 -1.79 5.96 -2.18
C PHE A 320 -1.63 6.80 -0.91
N TRP A 321 -2.65 6.80 -0.07
CA TRP A 321 -2.61 7.35 1.28
C TRP A 321 -2.47 6.28 2.35
N CYS A 322 -3.13 5.14 2.17
CA CYS A 322 -3.21 4.06 3.13
C CYS A 322 -3.03 2.71 2.46
N ASN A 323 -2.59 1.73 3.22
CA ASN A 323 -2.59 0.32 2.91
C ASN A 323 -2.69 -0.49 4.21
N HIS A 324 -2.57 -1.81 4.13
CA HIS A 324 -2.62 -2.71 5.30
C HIS A 324 -1.43 -2.56 6.26
N ASP A 325 -0.41 -1.77 5.93
CA ASP A 325 0.78 -1.51 6.74
C ASP A 325 0.85 -0.08 7.30
N GLN A 326 -0.15 0.74 7.01
CA GLN A 326 -0.19 2.15 7.41
C GLN A 326 -1.47 2.48 8.18
N PRO A 327 -1.40 3.35 9.18
CA PRO A 327 -2.60 3.83 9.86
C PRO A 327 -3.60 4.46 8.90
N ARG A 328 -4.88 4.51 9.29
CA ARG A 328 -5.93 5.17 8.52
C ARG A 328 -5.57 6.63 8.26
N ILE A 329 -5.67 7.06 7.02
CA ILE A 329 -5.17 8.38 6.61
C ILE A 329 -5.98 9.53 7.21
N VAL A 330 -7.28 9.38 7.37
CA VAL A 330 -8.11 10.43 7.97
C VAL A 330 -7.74 10.67 9.44
N SER A 331 -7.34 9.64 10.17
CA SER A 331 -6.80 9.73 11.52
C SER A 331 -5.41 10.35 11.56
N ARG A 332 -4.59 10.09 10.55
CA ARG A 332 -3.18 10.49 10.52
C ARG A 332 -2.97 11.90 10.00
N PHE A 333 -3.59 12.26 8.87
CA PHE A 333 -3.40 13.55 8.18
C PHE A 333 -4.67 14.40 8.12
N GLY A 334 -5.80 13.89 8.57
CA GLY A 334 -7.08 14.56 8.56
C GLY A 334 -7.62 14.88 9.94
N ASP A 335 -8.88 14.60 10.13
CA ASP A 335 -9.64 14.82 11.36
C ASP A 335 -10.60 13.65 11.59
N GLU A 336 -10.68 13.14 12.79
CA GLU A 336 -11.59 12.03 13.16
C GLU A 336 -12.93 12.52 13.72
N GLY A 337 -13.02 13.79 14.07
CA GLY A 337 -14.18 14.40 14.72
C GLY A 337 -15.14 15.09 13.75
N GLU A 338 -15.49 16.32 14.08
CA GLU A 338 -16.45 17.15 13.34
C GLU A 338 -16.16 17.27 11.84
N TYR A 339 -14.87 17.33 11.47
CA TYR A 339 -14.45 17.49 10.09
C TYR A 339 -14.01 16.19 9.40
N ARG A 340 -14.36 15.02 9.93
CA ARG A 340 -13.95 13.72 9.34
C ARG A 340 -14.34 13.61 7.86
N VAL A 341 -15.57 13.93 7.52
CA VAL A 341 -16.07 13.82 6.14
C VAL A 341 -15.38 14.81 5.20
N PRO A 342 -15.33 16.13 5.50
CA PRO A 342 -14.56 17.06 4.68
C PRO A 342 -13.08 16.68 4.55
N ALA A 343 -12.44 16.24 5.64
CA ALA A 343 -11.03 15.85 5.63
C ALA A 343 -10.77 14.61 4.74
N ALA A 344 -11.59 13.57 4.85
CA ALA A 344 -11.49 12.38 4.01
C ALA A 344 -11.65 12.71 2.53
N LYS A 345 -12.62 13.54 2.18
CA LYS A 345 -12.85 14.02 0.81
C LYS A 345 -11.69 14.88 0.30
N MET A 346 -11.18 15.80 1.12
CA MET A 346 -10.03 16.66 0.77
C MET A 346 -8.80 15.80 0.46
N LEU A 347 -8.48 14.81 1.30
CA LEU A 347 -7.35 13.91 1.08
C LEU A 347 -7.50 13.13 -0.23
N ALA A 348 -8.70 12.61 -0.52
CA ALA A 348 -9.01 11.95 -1.78
C ALA A 348 -8.78 12.88 -2.99
N MET A 349 -9.32 14.09 -2.92
CA MET A 349 -9.22 15.08 -4.01
C MET A 349 -7.77 15.47 -4.28
N VAL A 350 -6.97 15.70 -3.25
CA VAL A 350 -5.55 16.06 -3.41
C VAL A 350 -4.76 14.94 -4.11
N LEU A 351 -4.95 13.69 -3.70
CA LEU A 351 -4.21 12.56 -4.28
C LEU A 351 -4.65 12.24 -5.71
N HIS A 352 -5.96 12.16 -5.95
CA HIS A 352 -6.52 11.78 -7.25
C HIS A 352 -6.32 12.85 -8.33
N GLY A 353 -5.98 14.07 -7.96
CA GLY A 353 -5.59 15.13 -8.90
C GLY A 353 -4.18 14.97 -9.48
N MET A 354 -3.36 14.08 -8.93
CA MET A 354 -1.96 13.89 -9.33
C MET A 354 -1.78 12.87 -10.46
N GLN A 355 -0.61 12.88 -11.09
CA GLN A 355 -0.24 11.90 -12.10
C GLN A 355 0.21 10.59 -11.45
N GLY A 356 -0.40 9.50 -11.88
CA GLY A 356 -0.13 8.15 -11.39
C GLY A 356 -1.41 7.33 -11.27
N THR A 357 -1.29 6.10 -10.83
CA THR A 357 -2.43 5.21 -10.58
C THR A 357 -2.82 5.28 -9.11
N PRO A 358 -3.99 5.82 -8.75
CA PRO A 358 -4.46 5.82 -7.37
C PRO A 358 -4.84 4.42 -6.90
N TYR A 359 -4.46 4.13 -5.65
CA TYR A 359 -4.86 2.94 -4.91
C TYR A 359 -5.73 3.36 -3.74
N ILE A 360 -6.90 2.75 -3.60
CA ILE A 360 -7.84 2.97 -2.50
C ILE A 360 -7.77 1.75 -1.59
N TYR A 361 -7.38 1.95 -0.33
CA TYR A 361 -7.41 0.87 0.65
C TYR A 361 -8.83 0.70 1.22
N GLN A 362 -9.28 -0.55 1.39
CA GLN A 362 -10.61 -0.85 1.93
C GLN A 362 -10.95 -0.02 3.17
N GLY A 363 -12.11 0.65 3.14
CA GLY A 363 -12.58 1.53 4.20
C GLY A 363 -12.18 2.99 4.05
N GLU A 364 -11.18 3.31 3.22
CA GLU A 364 -10.80 4.71 2.93
C GLU A 364 -11.95 5.46 2.26
N GLU A 365 -12.68 4.79 1.36
CA GLU A 365 -13.81 5.33 0.61
C GLU A 365 -15.06 5.65 1.44
N ILE A 366 -15.09 5.23 2.69
CA ILE A 366 -16.13 5.60 3.66
C ILE A 366 -15.58 6.41 4.84
N GLY A 367 -14.29 6.76 4.81
CA GLY A 367 -13.64 7.55 5.85
C GLY A 367 -13.47 6.80 7.18
N MET A 368 -13.15 5.50 7.15
CA MET A 368 -12.83 4.73 8.35
C MET A 368 -11.63 5.32 9.08
N THR A 369 -11.69 5.29 10.41
CA THR A 369 -10.66 5.79 11.32
C THR A 369 -9.85 4.65 11.95
N ASN A 370 -8.77 4.98 12.66
CA ASN A 370 -8.10 4.06 13.57
C ASN A 370 -9.07 3.56 14.65
N PRO A 371 -8.91 2.32 15.17
CA PRO A 371 -9.84 1.73 16.15
C PRO A 371 -9.63 2.21 17.59
N HIS A 372 -8.54 2.92 17.90
CA HIS A 372 -8.18 3.42 19.25
C HIS A 372 -8.05 2.30 20.30
N PHE A 373 -7.37 1.22 19.96
CA PHE A 373 -7.11 0.13 20.92
C PHE A 373 -6.33 0.62 22.14
N THR A 374 -6.71 0.14 23.32
CA THR A 374 -6.17 0.61 24.60
C THR A 374 -5.33 -0.42 25.34
N ARG A 375 -5.28 -1.67 24.86
CA ARG A 375 -4.55 -2.77 25.50
C ARG A 375 -3.65 -3.45 24.49
N ILE A 376 -2.48 -3.90 24.95
CA ILE A 376 -1.56 -4.66 24.09
C ILE A 376 -2.20 -5.95 23.57
N THR A 377 -3.12 -6.55 24.32
CA THR A 377 -3.86 -7.75 23.93
C THR A 377 -4.84 -7.56 22.78
N ASP A 378 -5.14 -6.31 22.41
CA ASP A 378 -6.00 -5.99 21.26
C ASP A 378 -5.23 -6.10 19.93
N TYR A 379 -3.90 -6.01 19.99
CA TYR A 379 -3.01 -6.06 18.82
C TYR A 379 -2.64 -7.49 18.43
N ARG A 380 -2.43 -7.70 17.12
CA ARG A 380 -2.07 -8.98 16.49
C ARG A 380 -0.79 -8.89 15.66
N ASP A 381 -0.38 -7.68 15.31
CA ASP A 381 0.74 -7.41 14.43
C ASP A 381 2.09 -7.71 15.11
N VAL A 382 2.89 -8.55 14.47
CA VAL A 382 4.22 -8.97 14.97
C VAL A 382 5.15 -7.77 15.17
N GLU A 383 5.17 -6.80 14.26
CA GLU A 383 5.99 -5.59 14.41
C GLU A 383 5.61 -4.80 15.66
N SER A 384 4.31 -4.60 15.87
CA SER A 384 3.78 -3.85 17.02
C SER A 384 4.08 -4.54 18.35
N LEU A 385 3.89 -5.85 18.41
CA LEU A 385 4.15 -6.64 19.62
C LEU A 385 5.63 -6.67 19.98
N ASN A 386 6.51 -6.85 18.99
CA ASN A 386 7.95 -6.82 19.17
C ASN A 386 8.43 -5.46 19.65
N MET A 387 7.98 -4.39 19.00
CA MET A 387 8.33 -3.02 19.40
C MET A 387 7.91 -2.73 20.84
N PHE A 388 6.67 -3.08 21.20
CA PHE A 388 6.18 -2.88 22.56
C PHE A 388 7.05 -3.62 23.59
N ALA A 389 7.38 -4.88 23.34
CA ALA A 389 8.22 -5.68 24.23
C ALA A 389 9.64 -5.10 24.36
N GLU A 390 10.27 -4.75 23.24
CA GLU A 390 11.63 -4.18 23.22
C GLU A 390 11.69 -2.86 23.99
N LEU A 391 10.81 -1.90 23.67
CA LEU A 391 10.83 -0.58 24.32
C LEU A 391 10.37 -0.62 25.79
N ARG A 392 9.51 -1.59 26.16
CA ARG A 392 9.21 -1.87 27.58
C ARG A 392 10.42 -2.35 28.34
N ASN A 393 11.21 -3.25 27.75
CA ASN A 393 12.45 -3.74 28.35
C ASN A 393 13.49 -2.63 28.51
N ASP A 394 13.49 -1.64 27.60
CA ASP A 394 14.32 -0.43 27.68
C ASP A 394 13.80 0.61 28.70
N GLY A 395 12.70 0.30 29.39
CA GLY A 395 12.13 1.10 30.49
C GLY A 395 11.14 2.18 30.08
N ARG A 396 10.65 2.18 28.83
CA ARG A 396 9.62 3.13 28.41
C ARG A 396 8.26 2.81 29.04
N ASP A 397 7.47 3.85 29.26
CA ASP A 397 6.15 3.77 29.89
C ASP A 397 5.14 3.00 29.00
N ALA A 398 4.31 2.14 29.61
CA ALA A 398 3.35 1.33 28.87
C ALA A 398 2.23 2.15 28.24
N ASP A 399 1.72 3.16 28.94
CA ASP A 399 0.61 4.00 28.44
C ASP A 399 1.09 4.88 27.29
N GLU A 400 2.32 5.39 27.35
CA GLU A 400 2.97 6.09 26.24
C GLU A 400 3.07 5.18 25.01
N LEU A 401 3.57 3.95 25.17
CA LEU A 401 3.71 3.00 24.06
C LEU A 401 2.37 2.58 23.47
N LEU A 402 1.33 2.42 24.28
CA LEU A 402 -0.02 2.13 23.80
C LEU A 402 -0.60 3.31 23.00
N ALA A 403 -0.34 4.54 23.43
CA ALA A 403 -0.74 5.73 22.66
C ALA A 403 -0.02 5.78 21.29
N ILE A 404 1.27 5.44 21.26
CA ILE A 404 2.04 5.34 20.01
C ILE A 404 1.49 4.23 19.10
N LEU A 405 1.16 3.06 19.64
CA LEU A 405 0.55 1.97 18.87
C LEU A 405 -0.81 2.38 18.29
N ALA A 406 -1.65 3.06 19.07
CA ALA A 406 -2.93 3.57 18.62
C ALA A 406 -2.80 4.56 17.45
N SER A 407 -1.64 5.20 17.30
CA SER A 407 -1.33 6.11 16.19
C SER A 407 -0.59 5.44 15.01
N LYS A 408 0.31 4.49 15.27
CA LYS A 408 1.33 4.03 14.29
C LYS A 408 1.25 2.55 13.93
N SER A 409 0.56 1.71 14.72
CA SER A 409 0.48 0.27 14.43
C SER A 409 -0.15 -0.02 13.08
N ARG A 410 0.36 -1.05 12.40
CA ARG A 410 -0.24 -1.61 11.19
C ARG A 410 -1.66 -2.13 11.44
N ASP A 411 -1.98 -2.61 12.64
CA ASP A 411 -3.32 -3.09 12.99
C ASP A 411 -4.40 -2.02 12.90
N ASN A 412 -4.03 -0.74 12.95
CA ASN A 412 -4.99 0.37 12.81
C ASN A 412 -5.78 0.32 11.48
N SER A 413 -5.20 -0.24 10.42
CA SER A 413 -5.86 -0.41 9.13
C SER A 413 -6.38 -1.84 8.89
N ARG A 414 -6.14 -2.77 9.82
CA ARG A 414 -6.51 -4.19 9.66
C ARG A 414 -7.81 -4.59 10.35
N THR A 415 -8.50 -3.62 10.94
CA THR A 415 -9.83 -3.85 11.51
C THR A 415 -10.84 -4.22 10.44
N PRO A 416 -11.86 -5.02 10.77
CA PRO A 416 -12.87 -5.44 9.81
C PRO A 416 -13.53 -4.29 9.07
N MET A 417 -13.77 -4.48 7.77
CA MET A 417 -14.56 -3.55 6.97
C MET A 417 -15.93 -3.36 7.58
N GLN A 418 -16.36 -2.12 7.69
CA GLN A 418 -17.62 -1.73 8.32
C GLN A 418 -18.73 -1.65 7.27
N TRP A 419 -19.51 -2.71 7.14
CA TRP A 419 -20.57 -2.80 6.13
C TRP A 419 -21.90 -2.22 6.58
N THR A 420 -22.30 -2.52 7.82
CA THR A 420 -23.58 -2.11 8.39
C THR A 420 -23.41 -1.65 9.84
N ASN A 421 -24.47 -1.10 10.41
CA ASN A 421 -24.54 -0.76 11.84
C ASN A 421 -24.94 -1.96 12.74
N GLY A 422 -25.16 -3.14 12.15
CA GLY A 422 -25.53 -4.35 12.87
C GLY A 422 -24.36 -5.07 13.54
N ASP A 423 -24.62 -6.26 14.04
CA ASP A 423 -23.64 -7.08 14.76
C ASP A 423 -22.36 -7.25 13.95
N ASN A 424 -21.22 -7.07 14.61
CA ASN A 424 -19.88 -7.14 14.01
C ASN A 424 -19.73 -6.30 12.72
N ALA A 425 -20.44 -5.17 12.65
CA ALA A 425 -20.46 -4.31 11.46
C ALA A 425 -20.88 -5.01 10.16
N GLY A 426 -21.58 -6.14 10.25
CA GLY A 426 -21.93 -6.98 9.09
C GLY A 426 -20.76 -7.76 8.48
N PHE A 427 -19.59 -7.73 9.11
CA PHE A 427 -18.38 -8.41 8.63
C PHE A 427 -18.41 -9.92 8.83
N THR A 428 -18.87 -10.39 10.00
CA THR A 428 -18.90 -11.81 10.37
C THR A 428 -20.08 -12.12 11.27
N ALA A 429 -20.59 -13.37 11.18
CA ALA A 429 -21.52 -13.91 12.14
C ALA A 429 -20.84 -14.53 13.39
N GLY A 430 -19.51 -14.66 13.37
CA GLY A 430 -18.70 -15.19 14.47
C GLY A 430 -17.96 -14.10 15.22
N GLU A 431 -16.95 -14.49 15.98
CA GLU A 431 -16.05 -13.57 16.67
C GLU A 431 -14.97 -13.06 15.70
N PRO A 432 -14.82 -11.75 15.46
CA PRO A 432 -13.78 -11.22 14.58
C PRO A 432 -12.37 -11.56 15.07
N TRP A 433 -11.46 -11.90 14.16
CA TRP A 433 -10.06 -12.23 14.48
C TRP A 433 -9.29 -11.06 15.12
N ILE A 434 -9.73 -9.84 14.90
CA ILE A 434 -9.25 -8.59 15.51
C ILE A 434 -10.45 -7.71 15.83
N GLY A 435 -10.33 -6.84 16.82
CA GLY A 435 -11.42 -5.95 17.25
C GLY A 435 -11.91 -5.03 16.15
N LEU A 436 -13.17 -4.67 16.21
CA LEU A 436 -13.81 -3.68 15.34
C LEU A 436 -13.38 -2.26 15.72
N GLY A 437 -13.45 -1.33 14.77
CA GLY A 437 -13.49 0.09 15.08
C GLY A 437 -14.71 0.43 15.94
N ASP A 438 -14.54 1.35 16.88
CA ASP A 438 -15.55 1.71 17.87
C ASP A 438 -16.73 2.52 17.31
N ASN A 439 -16.63 3.00 16.08
CA ASN A 439 -17.59 3.89 15.41
C ASN A 439 -18.34 3.25 14.22
N TYR A 440 -18.34 1.92 14.12
CA TYR A 440 -18.98 1.24 12.97
C TYR A 440 -20.50 1.46 12.87
N GLN A 441 -21.15 1.82 13.97
CA GLN A 441 -22.59 2.12 13.97
C GLN A 441 -22.89 3.39 13.15
N GLU A 442 -21.96 4.32 13.07
CA GLU A 442 -22.08 5.59 12.34
C GLU A 442 -21.34 5.56 11.01
N ILE A 443 -20.15 4.94 10.98
CA ILE A 443 -19.27 4.86 9.80
C ILE A 443 -19.36 3.46 9.22
N ASN A 444 -20.17 3.30 8.18
CA ASN A 444 -20.34 2.02 7.49
C ASN A 444 -20.81 2.23 6.04
N VAL A 445 -20.70 1.19 5.24
CA VAL A 445 -21.07 1.22 3.81
C VAL A 445 -22.55 1.52 3.61
N GLU A 446 -23.42 0.93 4.41
CA GLU A 446 -24.88 1.15 4.29
C GLU A 446 -25.25 2.62 4.47
N ALA A 447 -24.71 3.27 5.50
CA ALA A 447 -24.90 4.70 5.73
C ALA A 447 -24.30 5.56 4.61
N ALA A 448 -23.09 5.19 4.14
CA ALA A 448 -22.42 5.91 3.05
C ALA A 448 -23.19 5.83 1.73
N LEU A 449 -23.76 4.68 1.40
CA LEU A 449 -24.57 4.51 0.18
C LEU A 449 -25.92 5.23 0.23
N ALA A 450 -26.45 5.46 1.43
CA ALA A 450 -27.71 6.17 1.63
C ALA A 450 -27.58 7.71 1.55
N ASP A 451 -26.37 8.23 1.60
CA ASP A 451 -26.08 9.68 1.60
C ASP A 451 -25.25 10.05 0.37
N GLU A 452 -25.85 10.70 -0.61
CA GLU A 452 -25.18 11.16 -1.85
C GLU A 452 -24.05 12.17 -1.59
N SER A 453 -24.03 12.79 -0.41
CA SER A 453 -22.95 13.68 0.02
C SER A 453 -21.82 12.98 0.75
N SER A 454 -21.87 11.65 0.89
CA SER A 454 -20.85 10.87 1.61
C SER A 454 -19.49 10.84 0.91
N VAL A 455 -18.48 10.40 1.64
CA VAL A 455 -17.11 10.19 1.12
C VAL A 455 -17.11 9.23 -0.07
N PHE A 456 -17.96 8.18 -0.03
CA PHE A 456 -18.07 7.18 -1.11
C PHE A 456 -18.35 7.83 -2.48
N TYR A 457 -19.32 8.72 -2.57
CA TYR A 457 -19.68 9.36 -3.83
C TYR A 457 -18.64 10.38 -4.31
N THR A 458 -17.83 10.92 -3.40
CA THR A 458 -16.64 11.70 -3.76
C THR A 458 -15.62 10.82 -4.49
N TYR A 459 -15.29 9.66 -3.95
CA TYR A 459 -14.40 8.69 -4.63
C TYR A 459 -14.97 8.21 -5.96
N GLN A 460 -16.26 7.86 -6.01
CA GLN A 460 -16.92 7.46 -7.26
C GLN A 460 -16.76 8.53 -8.36
N LYS A 461 -16.99 9.79 -8.01
CA LYS A 461 -16.86 10.92 -8.95
C LYS A 461 -15.40 11.14 -9.37
N LEU A 462 -14.45 11.05 -8.47
CA LEU A 462 -13.01 11.16 -8.77
C LEU A 462 -12.55 10.07 -9.75
N ILE A 463 -12.99 8.84 -9.55
CA ILE A 463 -12.70 7.72 -10.44
C ILE A 463 -13.24 7.96 -11.84
N ALA A 464 -14.47 8.46 -11.95
CA ALA A 464 -15.07 8.79 -13.23
C ALA A 464 -14.34 9.94 -13.96
N LEU A 465 -13.96 10.99 -13.24
CA LEU A 465 -13.23 12.14 -13.79
C LEU A 465 -11.87 11.74 -14.38
N ARG A 466 -11.16 10.79 -13.76
CA ARG A 466 -9.87 10.31 -14.30
C ARG A 466 -9.98 9.70 -15.70
N LYS A 467 -11.11 9.10 -16.02
CA LYS A 467 -11.37 8.51 -17.35
C LYS A 467 -11.80 9.55 -18.37
N GLN A 468 -12.36 10.66 -17.92
CA GLN A 468 -12.92 11.71 -18.79
C GLN A 468 -11.90 12.80 -19.13
N GLU A 469 -11.01 13.14 -18.19
CA GLU A 469 -10.13 14.31 -18.29
C GLU A 469 -8.67 13.91 -18.48
N ALA A 470 -8.17 14.08 -19.70
CA ALA A 470 -6.82 13.67 -20.09
C ALA A 470 -5.71 14.36 -19.29
N VAL A 471 -5.95 15.57 -18.79
CA VAL A 471 -5.00 16.30 -17.93
C VAL A 471 -4.69 15.55 -16.63
N LEU A 472 -5.64 14.77 -16.11
CA LEU A 472 -5.41 13.93 -14.92
C LEU A 472 -4.42 12.79 -15.19
N THR A 473 -4.44 12.25 -16.42
CA THR A 473 -3.53 11.17 -16.83
C THR A 473 -2.17 11.72 -17.25
N TRP A 474 -2.12 12.79 -18.04
CA TRP A 474 -0.91 13.19 -18.76
C TRP A 474 -0.32 14.53 -18.34
N GLY A 475 -1.07 15.35 -17.58
CA GLY A 475 -0.62 16.68 -17.18
C GLY A 475 0.66 16.66 -16.34
N ASP A 476 1.42 17.73 -16.46
CA ASP A 476 2.56 18.00 -15.56
C ASP A 476 2.10 18.37 -14.15
N TYR A 477 3.02 18.74 -13.28
CA TYR A 477 2.71 19.16 -11.91
C TYR A 477 3.48 20.41 -11.52
N GLN A 478 2.76 21.42 -11.06
CA GLN A 478 3.34 22.63 -10.49
C GLN A 478 2.71 22.95 -9.14
N ASP A 479 3.52 22.98 -8.09
CA ASP A 479 3.12 23.46 -6.76
C ASP A 479 3.12 25.00 -6.74
N LEU A 480 1.97 25.60 -6.39
CA LEU A 480 1.78 27.05 -6.38
C LEU A 480 1.96 27.69 -5.00
N LEU A 481 1.94 26.88 -3.94
CA LEU A 481 2.11 27.33 -2.55
C LEU A 481 3.09 26.40 -1.79
N PRO A 482 4.34 26.24 -2.26
CA PRO A 482 5.25 25.21 -1.75
C PRO A 482 5.59 25.37 -0.27
N ASN A 483 5.58 26.59 0.25
CA ASN A 483 6.00 26.88 1.63
C ASN A 483 4.84 27.04 2.61
N SER A 484 3.58 26.93 2.16
CA SER A 484 2.43 27.01 3.06
C SER A 484 2.30 25.72 3.89
N PRO A 485 2.25 25.79 5.23
CA PRO A 485 2.03 24.60 6.06
C PRO A 485 0.57 24.17 6.13
N VAL A 486 -0.36 24.99 5.62
CA VAL A 486 -1.81 24.79 5.77
C VAL A 486 -2.56 24.75 4.46
N LEU A 487 -2.00 25.27 3.37
CA LEU A 487 -2.62 25.25 2.05
C LEU A 487 -1.80 24.41 1.07
N TRP A 488 -2.48 23.61 0.29
CA TRP A 488 -1.91 22.89 -0.84
C TRP A 488 -2.60 23.33 -2.11
N CYS A 489 -1.86 24.03 -2.97
CA CYS A 489 -2.35 24.51 -4.26
C CYS A 489 -1.42 24.05 -5.35
N TYR A 490 -1.95 23.33 -6.33
CA TYR A 490 -1.17 22.91 -7.48
C TYR A 490 -1.99 22.99 -8.76
N ARG A 491 -1.30 23.03 -9.88
CA ARG A 491 -1.92 22.92 -11.19
C ARG A 491 -1.30 21.81 -12.02
N ARG A 492 -2.10 21.31 -12.96
CA ARG A 492 -1.72 20.35 -13.97
C ARG A 492 -2.04 20.91 -15.34
N GLU A 493 -1.16 20.75 -16.31
CA GLU A 493 -1.38 21.22 -17.67
C GLU A 493 -1.14 20.12 -18.70
N TRP A 494 -2.04 20.02 -19.69
CA TRP A 494 -1.94 19.10 -20.82
C TRP A 494 -2.71 19.61 -22.03
N LYS A 495 -1.99 19.88 -23.15
CA LYS A 495 -2.58 20.22 -24.46
C LYS A 495 -3.72 21.26 -24.39
N GLY A 496 -3.52 22.32 -23.66
CA GLY A 496 -4.49 23.40 -23.50
C GLY A 496 -5.51 23.20 -22.38
N GLN A 497 -5.56 22.03 -21.75
CA GLN A 497 -6.33 21.83 -20.52
C GLN A 497 -5.49 22.23 -19.31
N THR A 498 -6.10 22.90 -18.35
CA THR A 498 -5.48 23.23 -17.05
C THR A 498 -6.41 22.83 -15.93
N LEU A 499 -5.93 21.98 -15.04
CA LEU A 499 -6.56 21.66 -13.75
C LEU A 499 -5.91 22.50 -12.65
N LEU A 500 -6.73 23.19 -11.86
CA LEU A 500 -6.30 23.90 -10.65
C LEU A 500 -6.94 23.23 -9.43
N VAL A 501 -6.12 22.88 -8.45
CA VAL A 501 -6.51 22.26 -7.18
C VAL A 501 -6.07 23.15 -6.04
N ILE A 502 -6.98 23.44 -5.11
CA ILE A 502 -6.68 24.07 -3.82
C ILE A 502 -7.27 23.24 -2.70
N ALA A 503 -6.50 23.06 -1.61
CA ALA A 503 -6.95 22.38 -0.40
C ALA A 503 -6.45 23.09 0.85
N ASN A 504 -7.32 23.20 1.86
CA ASN A 504 -6.97 23.58 3.22
C ASN A 504 -6.70 22.31 4.03
N LEU A 505 -5.48 22.17 4.55
CA LEU A 505 -5.05 21.00 5.34
C LEU A 505 -5.30 21.16 6.85
N SER A 506 -6.00 22.22 7.26
CA SER A 506 -6.16 22.57 8.67
C SER A 506 -7.60 22.64 9.12
N ARG A 507 -7.80 22.61 10.45
CA ARG A 507 -9.11 22.81 11.11
C ARG A 507 -9.55 24.28 11.14
N GLU A 508 -8.68 25.19 10.72
CA GLU A 508 -8.94 26.63 10.73
C GLU A 508 -9.33 27.10 9.33
N THR A 509 -10.13 28.14 9.26
CA THR A 509 -10.39 28.83 7.99
C THR A 509 -9.11 29.49 7.49
N GLN A 510 -8.87 29.41 6.18
CA GLN A 510 -7.66 29.96 5.57
C GLN A 510 -7.97 30.89 4.41
N PRO A 511 -7.45 32.13 4.41
CA PRO A 511 -7.60 33.01 3.26
C PRO A 511 -6.72 32.49 2.11
N TRP A 512 -7.29 32.51 0.90
CA TRP A 512 -6.57 32.19 -0.33
C TRP A 512 -6.83 33.26 -1.38
N GLN A 513 -5.75 33.70 -2.00
CA GLN A 513 -5.80 34.67 -3.10
C GLN A 513 -5.04 34.08 -4.29
N PRO A 514 -5.73 33.56 -5.30
CA PRO A 514 -5.08 33.17 -6.53
C PRO A 514 -4.49 34.41 -7.20
N GLY A 515 -3.39 34.24 -7.90
CA GLY A 515 -2.90 35.26 -8.81
C GLY A 515 -3.95 35.56 -9.89
N LYS A 516 -3.58 36.36 -10.89
CA LYS A 516 -4.49 36.68 -12.01
C LYS A 516 -4.84 35.40 -12.78
N MET A 517 -6.05 34.88 -12.56
CA MET A 517 -6.60 33.70 -13.25
C MET A 517 -7.43 34.17 -14.46
N LEU A 518 -6.83 34.08 -15.65
CA LEU A 518 -7.49 34.46 -16.91
C LEU A 518 -8.16 33.23 -17.53
N GLY A 519 -9.28 33.47 -18.22
CA GLY A 519 -10.01 32.47 -19.00
C GLY A 519 -11.26 31.95 -18.30
N ASN A 520 -11.94 31.01 -18.96
CA ASN A 520 -13.18 30.43 -18.47
C ASN A 520 -12.84 29.13 -17.71
N TRP A 521 -13.09 29.13 -16.42
CA TRP A 521 -12.95 28.00 -15.55
C TRP A 521 -14.28 27.30 -15.30
N GLN A 522 -14.26 26.01 -15.18
CA GLN A 522 -15.40 25.18 -14.80
C GLN A 522 -15.12 24.53 -13.45
N LEU A 523 -16.01 24.74 -12.49
CA LEU A 523 -16.00 24.00 -11.23
C LEU A 523 -16.32 22.53 -11.52
N VAL A 524 -15.40 21.61 -11.19
CA VAL A 524 -15.56 20.18 -11.49
C VAL A 524 -15.65 19.31 -10.24
N MET A 525 -15.04 19.76 -9.13
CA MET A 525 -15.04 18.99 -7.88
C MET A 525 -14.95 19.92 -6.67
N HIS A 526 -15.69 19.58 -5.61
CA HIS A 526 -15.63 20.25 -4.32
C HIS A 526 -16.14 19.30 -3.22
N ASN A 527 -15.78 19.55 -1.97
CA ASN A 527 -16.11 18.67 -0.84
C ASN A 527 -17.09 19.27 0.17
N TYR A 528 -17.59 20.49 -0.08
CA TYR A 528 -18.68 21.11 0.65
C TYR A 528 -19.88 21.30 -0.26
N GLU A 529 -21.06 21.63 0.30
CA GLU A 529 -22.30 21.79 -0.49
C GLU A 529 -22.18 22.87 -1.57
N GLU A 530 -21.48 23.96 -1.27
CA GLU A 530 -21.29 25.08 -2.17
C GLU A 530 -19.79 25.39 -2.33
N ALA A 531 -19.39 25.75 -3.53
CA ALA A 531 -18.05 26.24 -3.84
C ALA A 531 -18.12 27.36 -4.91
N SER A 532 -17.10 28.21 -4.95
CA SER A 532 -17.01 29.25 -5.97
C SER A 532 -16.94 28.64 -7.37
N PRO A 533 -17.76 29.11 -8.33
CA PRO A 533 -17.74 28.61 -9.71
C PRO A 533 -16.44 28.96 -10.45
N GLN A 534 -15.69 29.94 -9.97
CA GLN A 534 -14.43 30.43 -10.56
C GLN A 534 -13.37 30.55 -9.49
N PRO A 535 -12.08 30.30 -9.81
CA PRO A 535 -11.00 30.58 -8.88
C PRO A 535 -10.89 32.10 -8.62
N CYS A 536 -11.19 32.49 -7.41
CA CYS A 536 -11.17 33.90 -6.95
C CYS A 536 -10.63 33.97 -5.52
N ALA A 537 -10.37 35.18 -5.03
CA ALA A 537 -10.05 35.38 -3.62
C ALA A 537 -11.20 34.87 -2.74
N MET A 538 -10.89 33.96 -1.83
CA MET A 538 -11.89 33.30 -0.98
C MET A 538 -11.29 32.92 0.38
N THR A 539 -12.16 32.61 1.33
CA THR A 539 -11.77 31.97 2.60
C THR A 539 -12.18 30.50 2.51
N LEU A 540 -11.20 29.61 2.57
CA LEU A 540 -11.43 28.18 2.61
C LEU A 540 -11.88 27.76 4.00
N ARG A 541 -12.92 26.96 4.07
CA ARG A 541 -13.41 26.33 5.31
C ARG A 541 -12.41 25.25 5.78
N PRO A 542 -12.53 24.74 7.03
CA PRO A 542 -11.71 23.63 7.49
C PRO A 542 -11.73 22.43 6.53
N PHE A 543 -10.57 21.97 6.12
CA PHE A 543 -10.40 20.85 5.16
C PHE A 543 -11.15 21.00 3.84
N GLU A 544 -11.42 22.22 3.40
CA GLU A 544 -12.05 22.46 2.12
C GLU A 544 -11.09 22.23 0.96
N ALA A 545 -11.59 21.55 -0.08
CA ALA A 545 -10.88 21.36 -1.34
C ALA A 545 -11.78 21.68 -2.54
N VAL A 546 -11.19 22.27 -3.57
CA VAL A 546 -11.90 22.66 -4.80
C VAL A 546 -11.02 22.42 -6.01
N TRP A 547 -11.64 21.90 -7.09
CA TRP A 547 -11.03 21.72 -8.39
C TRP A 547 -11.74 22.56 -9.45
N TRP A 548 -10.97 23.30 -10.24
CA TRP A 548 -11.46 23.96 -11.45
C TRP A 548 -10.68 23.45 -12.66
N LEU A 549 -11.40 23.31 -13.76
CA LEU A 549 -10.84 22.90 -15.05
C LEU A 549 -11.04 24.01 -16.07
N GLN A 550 -10.01 24.31 -16.82
CA GLN A 550 -10.02 25.19 -17.99
C GLN A 550 -9.69 24.35 -19.23
N LYS A 551 -10.51 24.50 -20.30
CA LYS A 551 -10.32 23.82 -21.58
C LYS A 551 -10.09 24.83 -22.71
#